data_af09032d347fc6ccbc433fdc969f3fc2
#
_entry.id   af09032d347fc6ccbc433fdc969f3fc2
#
_cell.length_a   1.000
_cell.length_b   1.000
_cell.length_c   1.000
_cell.angle_alpha   90.00
_cell.angle_beta   90.00
_cell.angle_gamma   90.00
#
_symmetry.space_group_name_H-M   'P 1'
#
loop_
_entity.id
_entity.type
_entity.pdbx_description
1 polymer ?
#
loop_
_entity_poly.entity_id
_entity_poly.type
_entity_poly.pdbx_seq_one_letter_code
_entity_poly.pdbx_strand_id
1 'polypeptide(L)'
;MRTRRILHRRTLCLCLILVSSTLRAQSPVGIETRVPNTSLLIDLVNEDAPETISASGLYAQIDERVIAPGIFPFGVNTALWSDGAHKTRFFALPGDSQIEFSRDGDWVFPPNSVLVKNFYLDLVADDGSVSRQIVETRFLVKVGDTFEWKGFSYQWNEDATDAQLLFTSRTESYRTVDPADPTRSRETEYLFPAPEDCGRCHTFGVGQVLGPRTSQLNGDFDYDGVVANQLATLNHLGVFTQDIGGDYDEFPRLTDHHDESAPIADRARSYLQANCAHCHLPGGLRRTEIDLRFQTPLDEMGIVDQESGVDDLGAEDRRILRPGDPQNSVLLLRTLDLGEQRMPPVASSIIDPVGTDVLSRWITSLATPTAIAQGRSPTSSSLLSNYPNPFNASTTIRYSMTVDGPATLTLFDVTGRRIRDLVQGVHLAGNHVAHWDGRDLDGTSVASGVYLVRLTTANVQQTHRLSLLK
;
A
#
# COMPACT_ATOMS: atom_id res chain seq x y z
N MET A 1 72.35 9.07 63.50
CA MET A 1 71.03 9.58 63.21
C MET A 1 70.93 9.83 61.70
N ARG A 2 70.29 8.92 60.90
CA ARG A 2 70.01 9.08 59.47
C ARG A 2 68.52 8.90 59.24
N THR A 3 67.88 9.98 58.91
CA THR A 3 66.43 10.02 58.60
C THR A 3 66.23 9.57 57.16
N ARG A 4 65.49 8.49 56.96
CA ARG A 4 64.98 8.03 55.62
C ARG A 4 63.69 8.76 55.28
N ARG A 5 63.71 9.50 54.17
CA ARG A 5 62.51 10.06 53.51
C ARG A 5 61.89 8.97 52.62
N ILE A 6 60.61 8.66 52.85
CA ILE A 6 59.81 7.77 52.03
C ILE A 6 59.13 8.62 50.96
N LEU A 7 59.45 8.31 49.69
CA LEU A 7 58.86 8.96 48.51
C LEU A 7 57.59 8.16 48.11
N HIS A 8 56.40 8.75 48.25
CA HIS A 8 55.15 8.17 47.74
C HIS A 8 55.05 8.49 46.24
N ARG A 9 55.18 7.48 45.39
CA ARG A 9 54.79 7.55 43.97
C ARG A 9 53.29 7.40 43.86
N ARG A 10 52.59 8.47 43.46
CA ARG A 10 51.18 8.41 43.00
C ARG A 10 51.17 7.94 41.55
N THR A 11 50.71 6.71 41.31
CA THR A 11 50.45 6.21 39.94
C THR A 11 49.12 6.76 39.51
N LEU A 12 49.13 7.66 38.49
CA LEU A 12 47.95 8.18 37.82
C LEU A 12 47.52 7.12 36.78
N CYS A 13 46.42 6.40 37.03
CA CYS A 13 45.81 5.51 36.07
C CYS A 13 44.97 6.39 35.08
N LEU A 14 45.48 6.59 33.86
CA LEU A 14 44.73 7.23 32.79
C LEU A 14 43.83 6.18 32.13
N CYS A 15 42.54 6.17 32.44
CA CYS A 15 41.57 5.38 31.69
C CYS A 15 41.29 6.06 30.34
N LEU A 16 41.92 5.55 29.29
CA LEU A 16 41.50 5.86 27.91
C LEU A 16 40.14 5.20 27.64
N ILE A 17 39.09 5.99 27.61
CA ILE A 17 37.79 5.55 27.05
C ILE A 17 37.94 5.59 25.54
N LEU A 18 38.16 4.42 24.93
CA LEU A 18 38.02 4.23 23.48
C LEU A 18 36.53 4.31 23.14
N VAL A 19 36.07 5.46 22.69
CA VAL A 19 34.79 5.60 22.00
C VAL A 19 34.98 4.99 20.61
N SER A 20 34.67 3.71 20.46
CA SER A 20 34.54 3.10 19.13
C SER A 20 33.30 3.66 18.47
N SER A 21 33.44 4.72 17.69
CA SER A 21 32.45 5.10 16.68
C SER A 21 32.46 4.00 15.62
N THR A 22 31.49 3.10 15.71
CA THR A 22 31.16 2.23 14.58
C THR A 22 30.67 3.14 13.46
N LEU A 23 31.51 3.43 12.47
CA LEU A 23 31.04 3.93 11.20
C LEU A 23 30.10 2.85 10.64
N ARG A 24 28.78 3.06 10.74
CA ARG A 24 27.82 2.31 9.93
C ARG A 24 28.18 2.63 8.49
N ALA A 25 28.53 1.62 7.69
CA ALA A 25 28.65 1.79 6.26
C ALA A 25 27.34 2.37 5.76
N GLN A 26 27.40 3.49 5.05
CA GLN A 26 26.21 4.05 4.41
C GLN A 26 25.67 3.01 3.43
N SER A 27 24.37 2.75 3.47
CA SER A 27 23.73 1.88 2.50
C SER A 27 23.95 2.45 1.10
N PRO A 28 24.18 1.60 0.09
CA PRO A 28 24.34 2.07 -1.28
C PRO A 28 23.11 2.85 -1.71
N VAL A 29 23.29 3.90 -2.51
CA VAL A 29 22.22 4.67 -3.15
C VAL A 29 22.23 4.37 -4.65
N GLY A 30 21.05 4.26 -5.25
CA GLY A 30 20.92 3.87 -6.66
C GLY A 30 21.20 5.03 -7.62
N ILE A 31 20.95 6.26 -7.18
CA ILE A 31 21.21 7.49 -7.94
C ILE A 31 21.96 8.44 -7.02
N GLU A 32 23.13 8.90 -7.47
CA GLU A 32 24.04 9.74 -6.66
C GLU A 32 23.61 11.21 -6.61
N THR A 33 23.00 11.72 -7.68
CA THR A 33 22.73 13.15 -7.79
C THR A 33 21.36 13.39 -8.40
N ARG A 34 20.58 14.25 -7.75
CA ARG A 34 19.29 14.70 -8.27
C ARG A 34 19.50 15.68 -9.42
N VAL A 35 18.82 15.42 -10.54
CA VAL A 35 18.68 16.35 -11.65
C VAL A 35 17.26 16.93 -11.63
N PRO A 36 17.09 18.26 -11.73
CA PRO A 36 15.75 18.85 -11.85
C PRO A 36 15.03 18.39 -13.12
N ASN A 37 13.76 18.00 -12.99
CA ASN A 37 12.96 17.69 -14.18
C ASN A 37 12.51 19.00 -14.87
N THR A 38 12.90 19.14 -16.14
CA THR A 38 12.55 20.28 -17.00
C THR A 38 11.87 19.86 -18.30
N SER A 39 11.60 18.57 -18.50
CA SER A 39 11.10 18.02 -19.75
C SER A 39 9.66 17.48 -19.66
N LEU A 40 9.38 16.59 -18.71
CA LEU A 40 8.00 16.07 -18.49
C LEU A 40 7.27 17.03 -17.55
N LEU A 41 6.72 18.10 -18.12
CA LEU A 41 5.96 19.13 -17.42
C LEU A 41 4.58 19.21 -18.07
N ILE A 42 3.53 18.84 -17.33
CA ILE A 42 2.14 18.87 -17.80
C ILE A 42 1.33 19.73 -16.83
N ASP A 43 0.82 20.86 -17.32
CA ASP A 43 -0.02 21.80 -16.58
C ASP A 43 -1.46 21.73 -17.07
N LEU A 44 -2.24 20.81 -16.52
CA LEU A 44 -3.66 20.62 -16.87
C LEU A 44 -4.59 21.75 -16.42
N VAL A 45 -4.07 22.78 -15.78
CA VAL A 45 -4.84 24.00 -15.47
C VAL A 45 -4.87 24.92 -16.70
N ASN A 46 -3.76 24.98 -17.44
CA ASN A 46 -3.58 25.92 -18.54
C ASN A 46 -3.46 25.23 -19.93
N GLU A 47 -3.22 23.94 -19.96
CA GLU A 47 -2.93 23.18 -21.20
C GLU A 47 -3.66 21.82 -21.20
N ASP A 48 -3.87 21.27 -22.38
CA ASP A 48 -4.35 19.90 -22.55
C ASP A 48 -3.19 18.90 -22.39
N ALA A 49 -3.52 17.63 -22.18
CA ALA A 49 -2.53 16.57 -22.18
C ALA A 49 -1.87 16.46 -23.56
N PRO A 50 -0.55 16.16 -23.64
CA PRO A 50 0.12 15.96 -24.92
C PRO A 50 -0.59 14.91 -25.79
N GLU A 51 -0.74 15.18 -27.10
CA GLU A 51 -1.40 14.23 -28.03
C GLU A 51 -0.57 12.96 -28.25
N THR A 52 0.76 13.06 -28.13
CA THR A 52 1.68 11.93 -28.33
C THR A 52 2.69 11.81 -27.19
N ILE A 53 3.26 10.61 -27.03
CA ILE A 53 4.32 10.39 -26.05
C ILE A 53 5.60 11.14 -26.44
N SER A 54 5.93 11.25 -27.74
CA SER A 54 7.07 12.03 -28.24
C SER A 54 6.98 13.51 -27.86
N ALA A 55 5.78 14.08 -27.82
CA ALA A 55 5.54 15.47 -27.42
C ALA A 55 5.52 15.69 -25.89
N SER A 56 5.45 14.62 -25.08
CA SER A 56 5.27 14.71 -23.63
C SER A 56 6.53 15.14 -22.86
N GLY A 57 7.71 14.91 -23.43
CA GLY A 57 8.99 15.08 -22.74
C GLY A 57 9.39 13.92 -21.82
N LEU A 58 8.70 12.78 -21.89
CA LEU A 58 9.03 11.57 -21.12
C LEU A 58 10.38 10.98 -21.51
N TYR A 59 10.68 10.96 -22.81
CA TYR A 59 11.89 10.39 -23.35
C TYR A 59 12.84 11.46 -23.88
N ALA A 60 14.11 11.36 -23.54
CA ALA A 60 15.18 12.09 -24.20
C ALA A 60 15.45 11.53 -25.62
N GLN A 61 15.30 10.22 -25.78
CA GLN A 61 15.40 9.48 -27.04
C GLN A 61 14.33 8.39 -27.05
N ILE A 62 13.28 8.60 -27.82
CA ILE A 62 12.11 7.71 -27.81
C ILE A 62 12.42 6.36 -28.45
N ASP A 63 13.22 6.32 -29.52
CA ASP A 63 13.57 5.08 -30.24
C ASP A 63 14.35 4.10 -29.34
N GLU A 64 15.18 4.63 -28.43
CA GLU A 64 15.99 3.86 -27.48
C GLU A 64 15.32 3.72 -26.12
N ARG A 65 14.15 4.32 -25.89
CA ARG A 65 13.44 4.39 -24.60
C ARG A 65 14.26 5.03 -23.48
N VAL A 66 15.19 5.95 -23.83
CA VAL A 66 15.96 6.68 -22.84
C VAL A 66 15.07 7.70 -22.16
N ILE A 67 14.82 7.50 -20.89
CA ILE A 67 14.01 8.41 -20.03
C ILE A 67 14.72 9.75 -19.91
N ALA A 68 13.97 10.84 -19.97
CA ALA A 68 14.51 12.18 -19.80
C ALA A 68 15.08 12.40 -18.39
N PRO A 69 16.16 13.20 -18.23
CA PRO A 69 16.77 13.47 -16.94
C PRO A 69 15.77 14.08 -15.93
N GLY A 70 15.92 13.74 -14.66
CA GLY A 70 15.08 14.25 -13.57
C GLY A 70 13.76 13.49 -13.39
N ILE A 71 13.54 12.43 -14.13
CA ILE A 71 12.42 11.50 -13.97
C ILE A 71 12.91 10.27 -13.20
N PHE A 72 12.25 9.94 -12.09
CA PHE A 72 12.70 8.90 -11.16
C PHE A 72 12.07 7.56 -11.49
N PRO A 73 12.86 6.51 -11.81
CA PRO A 73 12.35 5.14 -11.91
C PRO A 73 12.03 4.60 -10.52
N PHE A 74 11.01 3.74 -10.44
CA PHE A 74 10.69 3.01 -9.21
C PHE A 74 10.04 1.65 -9.48
N GLY A 75 10.28 0.73 -8.55
CA GLY A 75 9.59 -0.54 -8.45
C GLY A 75 8.50 -0.53 -7.38
N VAL A 76 7.72 -1.59 -7.33
CA VAL A 76 6.77 -1.86 -6.25
C VAL A 76 7.03 -3.25 -5.70
N ASN A 77 6.94 -3.42 -4.39
CA ASN A 77 7.17 -4.71 -3.74
C ASN A 77 6.15 -5.75 -4.17
N THR A 78 4.89 -5.35 -4.38
CA THR A 78 3.84 -6.24 -4.87
C THR A 78 3.09 -5.55 -6.01
N ALA A 79 3.08 -6.18 -7.18
CA ALA A 79 2.49 -5.59 -8.37
C ALA A 79 0.98 -5.80 -8.45
N LEU A 80 0.27 -4.81 -9.03
CA LEU A 80 -1.09 -4.98 -9.52
C LEU A 80 -1.06 -5.91 -10.74
N TRP A 81 -1.91 -6.94 -10.76
CA TRP A 81 -2.16 -7.77 -11.92
C TRP A 81 -2.81 -6.95 -13.06
N SER A 82 -2.44 -7.20 -14.28
CA SER A 82 -3.03 -6.60 -15.49
C SER A 82 -2.79 -7.53 -16.66
N ASP A 83 -3.55 -8.62 -16.75
CA ASP A 83 -3.53 -9.56 -17.88
C ASP A 83 -2.12 -10.01 -18.30
N GLY A 84 -1.23 -10.28 -17.32
CA GLY A 84 0.14 -10.71 -17.57
C GLY A 84 1.11 -9.61 -18.04
N ALA A 85 0.67 -8.36 -18.20
CA ALA A 85 1.54 -7.28 -18.67
C ALA A 85 2.67 -6.96 -17.69
N HIS A 86 3.89 -6.86 -18.20
CA HIS A 86 5.03 -6.32 -17.46
C HIS A 86 4.95 -4.80 -17.38
N LYS A 87 5.57 -4.21 -16.37
CA LYS A 87 5.43 -2.77 -16.10
C LYS A 87 6.74 -2.14 -15.68
N THR A 88 7.08 -0.99 -16.29
CA THR A 88 8.05 -0.04 -15.73
C THR A 88 7.30 1.20 -15.23
N ARG A 89 7.84 1.84 -14.20
CA ARG A 89 7.18 2.95 -13.52
C ARG A 89 8.15 4.07 -13.26
N PHE A 90 7.64 5.30 -13.40
CA PHE A 90 8.40 6.51 -13.14
C PHE A 90 7.51 7.54 -12.48
N PHE A 91 8.13 8.51 -11.81
CA PHE A 91 7.47 9.74 -11.44
C PHE A 91 8.34 10.95 -11.76
N ALA A 92 7.71 12.04 -12.15
CA ALA A 92 8.33 13.30 -12.44
C ALA A 92 7.77 14.38 -11.52
N LEU A 93 8.66 15.13 -10.88
CA LEU A 93 8.34 16.29 -10.05
C LEU A 93 8.78 17.53 -10.78
N PRO A 94 7.97 18.62 -10.86
CA PRO A 94 8.38 19.85 -11.52
C PRO A 94 9.64 20.46 -10.87
N GLY A 95 10.70 20.66 -11.64
CA GLY A 95 11.96 21.23 -11.15
C GLY A 95 12.53 20.48 -9.95
N ASP A 96 12.76 21.19 -8.87
CA ASP A 96 13.28 20.66 -7.59
C ASP A 96 12.20 20.46 -6.53
N SER A 97 10.91 20.46 -6.90
CA SER A 97 9.83 20.28 -5.95
C SER A 97 9.91 18.94 -5.23
N GLN A 98 9.33 18.86 -4.02
CA GLN A 98 9.50 17.75 -3.09
C GLN A 98 8.13 17.14 -2.74
N ILE A 99 8.16 15.88 -2.30
CA ILE A 99 7.02 15.10 -1.81
C ILE A 99 6.96 15.25 -0.30
N GLU A 100 5.76 15.50 0.26
CA GLU A 100 5.52 15.35 1.68
C GLU A 100 5.40 13.85 2.00
N PHE A 101 6.38 13.37 2.75
CA PHE A 101 6.50 11.94 3.10
C PHE A 101 5.49 11.56 4.19
N SER A 102 4.91 10.37 4.04
CA SER A 102 4.14 9.70 5.09
C SER A 102 4.63 8.27 5.29
N ARG A 103 4.88 7.88 6.55
CA ARG A 103 5.33 6.52 6.89
C ARG A 103 4.23 5.47 6.63
N ASP A 104 3.01 5.74 7.07
CA ASP A 104 1.90 4.77 7.08
C ASP A 104 0.74 5.18 6.17
N GLY A 105 0.72 6.41 5.69
CA GLY A 105 -0.30 7.00 4.84
C GLY A 105 0.14 7.19 3.40
N ASP A 106 -0.66 7.98 2.68
CA ASP A 106 -0.35 8.38 1.32
C ASP A 106 0.67 9.53 1.31
N TRP A 107 1.56 9.54 0.33
CA TRP A 107 2.47 10.65 0.07
C TRP A 107 1.75 11.80 -0.61
N VAL A 108 2.07 13.05 -0.22
CA VAL A 108 1.50 14.23 -0.88
C VAL A 108 2.49 14.74 -1.93
N PHE A 109 2.12 14.59 -3.18
CA PHE A 109 2.90 15.06 -4.33
C PHE A 109 2.70 16.56 -4.56
N PRO A 110 3.74 17.29 -5.02
CA PRO A 110 3.60 18.68 -5.40
C PRO A 110 2.67 18.86 -6.62
N PRO A 111 2.15 20.09 -6.86
CA PRO A 111 1.37 20.43 -8.05
C PRO A 111 2.06 19.97 -9.35
N ASN A 112 1.26 19.55 -10.34
CA ASN A 112 1.74 19.15 -11.67
C ASN A 112 2.74 17.98 -11.67
N SER A 113 2.75 17.16 -10.62
CA SER A 113 3.48 15.88 -10.61
C SER A 113 2.86 14.91 -11.61
N VAL A 114 3.71 14.12 -12.27
CA VAL A 114 3.30 13.10 -13.24
C VAL A 114 3.78 11.74 -12.78
N LEU A 115 2.87 10.77 -12.65
CA LEU A 115 3.20 9.35 -12.48
C LEU A 115 3.06 8.66 -13.83
N VAL A 116 4.04 7.86 -14.19
CA VAL A 116 4.12 7.16 -15.47
C VAL A 116 4.13 5.66 -15.24
N LYS A 117 3.37 4.93 -16.06
CA LYS A 117 3.39 3.47 -16.10
C LYS A 117 3.39 3.00 -17.56
N ASN A 118 4.46 2.34 -17.95
CA ASN A 118 4.54 1.64 -19.23
C ASN A 118 4.10 0.18 -19.05
N PHE A 119 3.38 -0.35 -20.03
CA PHE A 119 2.92 -1.73 -20.08
C PHE A 119 3.55 -2.43 -21.28
N TYR A 120 4.03 -3.64 -21.05
CA TYR A 120 4.66 -4.48 -22.05
C TYR A 120 3.98 -5.83 -22.09
N LEU A 121 3.80 -6.39 -23.27
CA LEU A 121 3.33 -7.75 -23.47
C LEU A 121 4.43 -8.61 -24.11
N ASP A 122 4.50 -9.87 -23.73
CA ASP A 122 5.33 -10.87 -24.40
C ASP A 122 4.53 -11.43 -25.59
N LEU A 123 4.72 -10.83 -26.77
CA LEU A 123 4.01 -11.15 -27.99
C LEU A 123 4.62 -12.35 -28.69
N VAL A 124 3.78 -13.22 -29.24
CA VAL A 124 4.17 -14.43 -29.96
C VAL A 124 3.92 -14.25 -31.45
N ALA A 125 4.98 -14.23 -32.25
CA ALA A 125 4.90 -14.14 -33.70
C ALA A 125 4.45 -15.46 -34.34
N ASP A 126 4.14 -15.44 -35.64
CA ASP A 126 3.69 -16.61 -36.41
C ASP A 126 4.73 -17.74 -36.47
N ASP A 127 6.01 -17.40 -36.42
CA ASP A 127 7.12 -18.37 -36.36
C ASP A 127 7.35 -18.94 -34.94
N GLY A 128 6.55 -18.51 -33.95
CA GLY A 128 6.67 -18.91 -32.55
C GLY A 128 7.71 -18.15 -31.75
N SER A 129 8.40 -17.18 -32.33
CA SER A 129 9.32 -16.31 -31.59
C SER A 129 8.57 -15.38 -30.62
N VAL A 130 9.19 -15.09 -29.47
CA VAL A 130 8.61 -14.25 -28.43
C VAL A 130 9.42 -12.96 -28.33
N SER A 131 8.72 -11.83 -28.35
CA SER A 131 9.33 -10.52 -28.12
C SER A 131 8.52 -9.71 -27.11
N ARG A 132 9.21 -9.04 -26.17
CA ARG A 132 8.58 -8.10 -25.25
C ARG A 132 8.42 -6.75 -25.92
N GLN A 133 7.16 -6.31 -26.10
CA GLN A 133 6.85 -5.04 -26.76
C GLN A 133 6.04 -4.15 -25.83
N ILE A 134 6.35 -2.84 -25.89
CA ILE A 134 5.54 -1.82 -25.23
C ILE A 134 4.24 -1.65 -26.01
N VAL A 135 3.10 -1.69 -25.30
CA VAL A 135 1.78 -1.54 -25.91
C VAL A 135 1.05 -0.30 -25.40
N GLU A 136 1.32 0.11 -24.17
CA GLU A 136 0.63 1.23 -23.54
C GLU A 136 1.55 2.01 -22.60
N THR A 137 1.35 3.34 -22.56
CA THR A 137 1.87 4.22 -21.51
C THR A 137 0.71 4.95 -20.86
N ARG A 138 0.63 4.94 -19.54
CA ARG A 138 -0.35 5.73 -18.78
C ARG A 138 0.34 6.83 -18.00
N PHE A 139 -0.27 8.01 -18.03
CA PHE A 139 0.04 9.11 -17.15
C PHE A 139 -1.07 9.27 -16.11
N LEU A 140 -0.68 9.56 -14.87
CA LEU A 140 -1.54 10.10 -13.85
C LEU A 140 -0.96 11.43 -13.44
N VAL A 141 -1.67 12.53 -13.73
CA VAL A 141 -1.18 13.91 -13.61
C VAL A 141 -1.95 14.63 -12.51
N LYS A 142 -1.24 15.24 -11.57
CA LYS A 142 -1.84 16.08 -10.54
C LYS A 142 -2.25 17.42 -11.13
N VAL A 143 -3.51 17.82 -10.91
CA VAL A 143 -4.09 19.04 -11.48
C VAL A 143 -3.76 20.24 -10.59
N GLY A 144 -2.73 20.98 -10.93
CA GLY A 144 -2.32 22.16 -10.17
C GLY A 144 -2.21 21.91 -8.66
N ASP A 145 -2.62 22.88 -7.86
CA ASP A 145 -2.61 22.80 -6.40
C ASP A 145 -3.92 22.20 -5.82
N THR A 146 -4.53 21.29 -6.56
CA THR A 146 -5.74 20.58 -6.13
C THR A 146 -5.39 19.20 -5.58
N PHE A 147 -6.41 18.48 -5.07
CA PHE A 147 -6.30 17.06 -4.74
C PHE A 147 -6.65 16.14 -5.92
N GLU A 148 -6.99 16.73 -7.08
CA GLU A 148 -7.43 15.98 -8.26
C GLU A 148 -6.24 15.44 -9.05
N TRP A 149 -6.38 14.20 -9.51
CA TRP A 149 -5.49 13.56 -10.47
C TRP A 149 -6.28 13.10 -11.69
N LYS A 150 -5.75 13.33 -12.88
CA LYS A 150 -6.34 12.88 -14.14
C LYS A 150 -5.47 11.84 -14.80
N GLY A 151 -6.09 10.75 -15.23
CA GLY A 151 -5.44 9.65 -15.94
C GLY A 151 -5.54 9.81 -17.44
N PHE A 152 -4.48 9.42 -18.16
CA PHE A 152 -4.39 9.44 -19.62
C PHE A 152 -3.72 8.15 -20.08
N SER A 153 -4.27 7.51 -21.11
CA SER A 153 -3.68 6.33 -21.74
C SER A 153 -3.21 6.67 -23.15
N TYR A 154 -2.03 6.20 -23.50
CA TYR A 154 -1.43 6.32 -24.81
C TYR A 154 -1.18 4.93 -25.36
N GLN A 155 -1.69 4.66 -26.55
CA GLN A 155 -1.46 3.41 -27.25
C GLN A 155 -0.27 3.55 -28.16
N TRP A 156 0.69 2.63 -28.07
CA TRP A 156 1.83 2.55 -28.95
C TRP A 156 1.42 2.01 -30.32
N ASN A 157 2.01 2.55 -31.38
CA ASN A 157 1.87 1.99 -32.71
C ASN A 157 2.60 0.64 -32.84
N GLU A 158 2.30 -0.13 -33.88
CA GLU A 158 2.85 -1.48 -34.10
C GLU A 158 4.39 -1.49 -34.15
N ASP A 159 5.00 -0.45 -34.74
CA ASP A 159 6.46 -0.31 -34.82
C ASP A 159 7.08 0.21 -33.50
N ALA A 160 6.25 0.49 -32.51
CA ALA A 160 6.63 1.06 -31.22
C ALA A 160 7.51 2.32 -31.34
N THR A 161 7.29 3.17 -32.35
CA THR A 161 8.04 4.42 -32.58
C THR A 161 7.44 5.62 -31.86
N ASP A 162 6.10 5.63 -31.65
CA ASP A 162 5.40 6.63 -30.85
C ASP A 162 4.07 6.08 -30.31
N ALA A 163 3.43 6.81 -29.40
CA ALA A 163 2.12 6.45 -28.88
C ALA A 163 1.15 7.64 -28.91
N GLN A 164 -0.12 7.34 -29.20
CA GLN A 164 -1.19 8.32 -29.35
C GLN A 164 -2.11 8.32 -28.11
N LEU A 165 -2.52 9.52 -27.71
CA LEU A 165 -3.50 9.71 -26.64
C LEU A 165 -4.86 9.10 -27.03
N LEU A 166 -5.45 8.34 -26.13
CA LEU A 166 -6.77 7.76 -26.27
C LEU A 166 -7.83 8.60 -25.55
N PHE A 167 -8.91 8.92 -26.28
CA PHE A 167 -10.07 9.63 -25.73
C PHE A 167 -11.23 8.69 -25.38
N THR A 168 -11.19 7.46 -25.86
CA THR A 168 -12.20 6.42 -25.60
C THR A 168 -11.51 5.10 -25.34
N SER A 169 -12.12 4.26 -24.49
CA SER A 169 -11.64 2.91 -24.23
C SER A 169 -11.71 2.05 -25.49
N ARG A 170 -10.72 1.20 -25.66
CA ARG A 170 -10.72 0.21 -26.75
C ARG A 170 -10.09 -1.09 -26.27
N THR A 171 -10.48 -2.18 -26.91
CA THR A 171 -9.91 -3.50 -26.69
C THR A 171 -9.23 -3.97 -27.97
N GLU A 172 -8.04 -4.54 -27.84
CA GLU A 172 -7.32 -5.18 -28.93
C GLU A 172 -6.89 -6.58 -28.53
N SER A 173 -6.93 -7.48 -29.51
CA SER A 173 -6.51 -8.86 -29.33
C SER A 173 -5.03 -9.01 -29.67
N TYR A 174 -4.27 -9.58 -28.76
CA TYR A 174 -2.85 -9.88 -28.90
C TYR A 174 -2.60 -11.37 -28.67
N ARG A 175 -1.76 -11.97 -29.52
CA ARG A 175 -1.25 -13.31 -29.25
C ARG A 175 -0.08 -13.23 -28.27
N THR A 176 -0.33 -13.60 -27.02
CA THR A 176 0.65 -13.48 -25.94
C THR A 176 1.09 -14.84 -25.41
N VAL A 177 2.19 -14.88 -24.66
CA VAL A 177 2.57 -16.05 -23.84
C VAL A 177 1.50 -16.26 -22.77
N ASP A 178 1.11 -17.52 -22.56
CA ASP A 178 0.15 -17.87 -21.50
C ASP A 178 0.85 -17.81 -20.12
N PRO A 179 0.41 -16.92 -19.17
CA PRO A 179 1.05 -16.81 -17.86
C PRO A 179 0.94 -18.10 -17.01
N ALA A 180 -0.01 -18.98 -17.28
CA ALA A 180 -0.15 -20.26 -16.59
C ALA A 180 0.75 -21.37 -17.17
N ASP A 181 1.12 -21.26 -18.44
CA ASP A 181 2.03 -22.19 -19.13
C ASP A 181 2.89 -21.43 -20.17
N PRO A 182 4.09 -20.99 -19.79
CA PRO A 182 4.97 -20.18 -20.67
C PRO A 182 5.41 -20.88 -21.97
N THR A 183 5.11 -22.17 -22.14
CA THR A 183 5.38 -22.91 -23.38
C THR A 183 4.26 -22.77 -24.42
N ARG A 184 3.17 -22.14 -24.05
CA ARG A 184 1.97 -21.96 -24.88
C ARG A 184 1.70 -20.48 -25.18
N SER A 185 0.99 -20.23 -26.25
CA SER A 185 0.42 -18.93 -26.55
C SER A 185 -1.09 -18.93 -26.39
N ARG A 186 -1.64 -17.74 -26.16
CA ARG A 186 -3.08 -17.50 -26.11
C ARG A 186 -3.46 -16.19 -26.76
N GLU A 187 -4.71 -16.07 -27.19
CA GLU A 187 -5.30 -14.77 -27.52
C GLU A 187 -5.69 -14.04 -26.23
N THR A 188 -5.27 -12.80 -26.12
CA THR A 188 -5.49 -11.93 -24.96
C THR A 188 -6.20 -10.66 -25.39
N GLU A 189 -7.42 -10.47 -24.88
CA GLU A 189 -8.18 -9.24 -25.06
C GLU A 189 -7.65 -8.16 -24.10
N TYR A 190 -6.79 -7.28 -24.59
CA TYR A 190 -6.15 -6.22 -23.81
C TYR A 190 -6.98 -4.95 -23.87
N LEU A 191 -7.41 -4.45 -22.70
CA LEU A 191 -8.17 -3.22 -22.54
C LEU A 191 -7.25 -2.01 -22.39
N PHE A 192 -7.35 -1.07 -23.32
CA PHE A 192 -6.82 0.29 -23.19
C PHE A 192 -7.90 1.18 -22.57
N PRO A 193 -7.76 1.62 -21.31
CA PRO A 193 -8.80 2.41 -20.64
C PRO A 193 -8.80 3.86 -21.12
N ALA A 194 -9.99 4.47 -21.15
CA ALA A 194 -10.15 5.89 -21.30
C ALA A 194 -9.92 6.65 -19.98
N PRO A 195 -9.80 7.99 -20.01
CA PRO A 195 -9.65 8.80 -18.80
C PRO A 195 -10.74 8.57 -17.74
N GLU A 196 -11.99 8.34 -18.14
CA GLU A 196 -13.11 8.03 -17.25
C GLU A 196 -12.97 6.68 -16.52
N ASP A 197 -12.29 5.71 -17.13
CA ASP A 197 -12.04 4.40 -16.49
C ASP A 197 -10.99 4.50 -15.38
N CYS A 198 -10.06 5.45 -15.46
CA CYS A 198 -9.04 5.67 -14.44
C CYS A 198 -9.69 5.98 -13.08
N GLY A 199 -10.79 6.76 -13.09
CA GLY A 199 -11.56 7.12 -11.90
C GLY A 199 -12.23 5.93 -11.20
N ARG A 200 -12.32 4.76 -11.82
CA ARG A 200 -12.86 3.54 -11.20
C ARG A 200 -11.96 2.98 -10.09
N CYS A 201 -10.66 3.26 -10.16
CA CYS A 201 -9.66 2.82 -9.17
C CYS A 201 -9.01 4.01 -8.45
N HIS A 202 -8.72 5.10 -9.19
CA HIS A 202 -8.06 6.30 -8.68
C HIS A 202 -9.08 7.29 -8.13
N THR A 203 -9.67 7.01 -6.96
CA THR A 203 -10.73 7.81 -6.35
C THR A 203 -10.22 8.65 -5.19
N PHE A 204 -10.95 9.72 -4.83
CA PHE A 204 -10.64 10.55 -3.66
C PHE A 204 -10.63 9.76 -2.35
N GLY A 205 -11.49 8.72 -2.21
CA GLY A 205 -11.57 7.90 -1.02
C GLY A 205 -10.35 7.04 -0.73
N VAL A 206 -9.47 6.84 -1.73
CA VAL A 206 -8.26 5.99 -1.63
C VAL A 206 -6.97 6.77 -1.86
N GLY A 207 -7.01 8.11 -1.85
CA GLY A 207 -5.83 8.95 -2.05
C GLY A 207 -5.39 9.09 -3.50
N GLN A 208 -6.12 8.57 -4.48
CA GLN A 208 -5.89 8.60 -5.94
C GLN A 208 -4.55 8.04 -6.44
N VAL A 209 -3.46 8.13 -5.65
CA VAL A 209 -2.14 7.58 -5.98
C VAL A 209 -1.98 6.21 -5.32
N LEU A 210 -2.00 5.14 -6.11
CA LEU A 210 -2.05 3.77 -5.59
C LEU A 210 -0.68 3.08 -5.51
N GLY A 211 0.32 3.54 -6.24
CA GLY A 211 1.64 2.90 -6.33
C GLY A 211 2.65 3.43 -5.32
N PRO A 212 3.11 4.70 -5.46
CA PRO A 212 4.16 5.24 -4.61
C PRO A 212 3.66 5.51 -3.19
N ARG A 213 4.00 4.61 -2.30
CA ARG A 213 3.81 4.71 -0.84
C ARG A 213 4.90 3.94 -0.13
N THR A 214 5.16 4.26 1.12
CA THR A 214 6.25 3.69 1.91
C THR A 214 6.28 2.17 1.84
N SER A 215 5.17 1.49 2.08
CA SER A 215 5.11 0.02 2.10
C SER A 215 5.40 -0.64 0.74
N GLN A 216 5.15 0.04 -0.37
CA GLN A 216 5.43 -0.46 -1.72
C GLN A 216 6.86 -0.15 -2.19
N LEU A 217 7.46 0.96 -1.71
CA LEU A 217 8.79 1.41 -2.13
C LEU A 217 9.89 1.10 -1.10
N ASN A 218 9.54 0.58 0.08
CA ASN A 218 10.53 0.11 1.03
C ASN A 218 11.07 -1.25 0.59
N GLY A 219 12.00 -1.24 -0.35
CA GLY A 219 12.61 -2.42 -0.94
C GLY A 219 13.71 -2.02 -1.91
N ASP A 220 14.50 -3.00 -2.33
CA ASP A 220 15.58 -2.80 -3.27
C ASP A 220 15.04 -2.65 -4.70
N PHE A 221 15.70 -1.81 -5.48
CA PHE A 221 15.45 -1.60 -6.89
C PHE A 221 16.77 -1.54 -7.64
N ASP A 222 16.81 -2.10 -8.84
CA ASP A 222 18.00 -2.05 -9.71
C ASP A 222 17.97 -0.76 -10.54
N TYR A 223 18.90 0.14 -10.21
CA TYR A 223 19.14 1.39 -10.91
C TYR A 223 20.28 1.19 -11.90
N ASP A 224 20.02 0.53 -13.03
CA ASP A 224 21.01 0.24 -14.07
C ASP A 224 22.28 -0.47 -13.55
N GLY A 225 22.08 -1.53 -12.74
CA GLY A 225 23.16 -2.35 -12.16
C GLY A 225 23.59 -1.93 -10.74
N VAL A 226 23.01 -0.87 -10.19
CA VAL A 226 23.18 -0.49 -8.78
C VAL A 226 21.91 -0.86 -8.01
N VAL A 227 21.95 -1.97 -7.28
CA VAL A 227 20.83 -2.41 -6.43
C VAL A 227 20.87 -1.66 -5.11
N ALA A 228 19.80 -0.90 -4.81
CA ALA A 228 19.72 -0.09 -3.60
C ALA A 228 18.27 0.05 -3.10
N ASN A 229 18.10 0.28 -1.78
CA ASN A 229 16.78 0.57 -1.22
C ASN A 229 16.23 1.88 -1.78
N GLN A 230 14.99 1.86 -2.26
CA GLN A 230 14.37 2.99 -2.93
C GLN A 230 14.14 4.18 -1.99
N LEU A 231 13.71 3.94 -0.74
CA LEU A 231 13.52 5.02 0.23
C LEU A 231 14.85 5.69 0.59
N ALA A 232 15.93 4.89 0.73
CA ALA A 232 17.27 5.41 0.96
C ALA A 232 17.74 6.29 -0.19
N THR A 233 17.54 5.84 -1.43
CA THR A 233 17.91 6.59 -2.64
C THR A 233 17.11 7.89 -2.76
N LEU A 234 15.79 7.86 -2.59
CA LEU A 234 14.92 9.04 -2.67
C LEU A 234 15.23 10.06 -1.55
N ASN A 235 15.52 9.56 -0.34
CA ASN A 235 15.92 10.40 0.78
C ASN A 235 17.27 11.09 0.53
N HIS A 236 18.26 10.32 0.05
CA HIS A 236 19.58 10.86 -0.34
C HIS A 236 19.45 11.98 -1.40
N LEU A 237 18.57 11.81 -2.37
CA LEU A 237 18.33 12.78 -3.43
C LEU A 237 17.53 14.01 -2.97
N GLY A 238 17.10 14.07 -1.70
CA GLY A 238 16.27 15.16 -1.18
C GLY A 238 14.91 15.27 -1.87
N VAL A 239 14.33 14.11 -2.27
CA VAL A 239 12.99 14.05 -2.90
C VAL A 239 11.90 14.37 -1.90
N PHE A 240 12.14 14.13 -0.60
CA PHE A 240 11.19 14.42 0.47
C PHE A 240 11.42 15.79 1.09
N THR A 241 10.35 16.41 1.60
CA THR A 241 10.40 17.73 2.28
C THR A 241 11.18 17.69 3.60
N GLN A 242 11.47 16.51 4.11
CA GLN A 242 12.23 16.26 5.33
C GLN A 242 13.11 15.03 5.20
N ASP A 243 14.18 14.97 5.99
CA ASP A 243 14.95 13.74 6.14
C ASP A 243 14.10 12.68 6.87
N ILE A 244 13.90 11.53 6.23
CA ILE A 244 13.07 10.44 6.79
C ILE A 244 13.87 9.47 7.67
N GLY A 245 15.15 9.74 7.91
CA GLY A 245 16.05 8.88 8.68
C GLY A 245 16.66 7.76 7.88
N GLY A 246 17.34 6.82 8.55
CA GLY A 246 18.15 5.77 7.91
C GLY A 246 17.83 4.34 8.34
N ASP A 247 16.83 4.09 9.19
CA ASP A 247 16.46 2.73 9.61
C ASP A 247 15.20 2.28 8.89
N TYR A 248 15.38 1.92 7.61
CA TYR A 248 14.28 1.53 6.72
C TYR A 248 13.69 0.16 7.04
N ASP A 249 14.37 -0.69 7.83
CA ASP A 249 13.86 -1.98 8.27
C ASP A 249 12.66 -1.83 9.23
N GLU A 250 12.56 -0.69 9.92
CA GLU A 250 11.42 -0.37 10.78
C GLU A 250 10.20 0.19 10.03
N PHE A 251 10.34 0.49 8.74
CA PHE A 251 9.26 1.05 7.94
C PHE A 251 8.35 -0.04 7.38
N PRO A 252 7.06 0.24 7.15
CA PRO A 252 6.16 -0.72 6.54
C PRO A 252 6.71 -1.21 5.19
N ARG A 253 6.59 -2.53 4.95
CA ARG A 253 7.00 -3.16 3.71
C ARG A 253 6.01 -4.23 3.29
N LEU A 254 5.54 -4.16 2.04
CA LEU A 254 4.80 -5.26 1.43
C LEU A 254 5.77 -6.34 0.96
N THR A 255 5.30 -7.57 1.01
CA THR A 255 6.05 -8.75 0.58
C THR A 255 5.75 -9.02 -0.89
N ASP A 256 6.76 -9.34 -1.69
CA ASP A 256 6.52 -9.85 -3.04
C ASP A 256 5.73 -11.15 -2.95
N HIS A 257 4.55 -11.19 -3.58
CA HIS A 257 3.72 -12.38 -3.56
C HIS A 257 4.31 -13.56 -4.34
N HIS A 258 5.34 -13.32 -5.17
CA HIS A 258 6.12 -14.35 -5.84
C HIS A 258 7.24 -14.94 -4.96
N ASP A 259 7.62 -14.30 -3.87
CA ASP A 259 8.69 -14.77 -2.98
C ASP A 259 8.25 -16.00 -2.19
N GLU A 260 8.59 -17.19 -2.69
CA GLU A 260 8.27 -18.48 -2.05
C GLU A 260 8.92 -18.66 -0.67
N SER A 261 9.95 -17.87 -0.32
CA SER A 261 10.60 -17.93 0.99
C SER A 261 9.83 -17.18 2.07
N ALA A 262 8.95 -16.26 1.68
CA ALA A 262 8.18 -15.45 2.59
C ALA A 262 6.92 -16.18 3.11
N PRO A 263 6.42 -15.82 4.32
CA PRO A 263 5.22 -16.40 4.88
C PRO A 263 4.00 -16.21 3.97
N ILE A 264 3.23 -17.29 3.77
CA ILE A 264 2.07 -17.26 2.86
C ILE A 264 1.03 -16.19 3.23
N ALA A 265 0.87 -15.89 4.52
CA ALA A 265 -0.05 -14.86 4.98
C ALA A 265 0.40 -13.44 4.56
N ASP A 266 1.71 -13.16 4.60
CA ASP A 266 2.26 -11.87 4.20
C ASP A 266 2.17 -11.70 2.68
N ARG A 267 2.43 -12.76 1.92
CA ARG A 267 2.26 -12.79 0.45
C ARG A 267 0.82 -12.52 0.06
N ALA A 268 -0.14 -13.25 0.66
CA ALA A 268 -1.56 -13.10 0.35
C ALA A 268 -2.09 -11.70 0.72
N ARG A 269 -1.71 -11.19 1.88
CA ARG A 269 -2.14 -9.85 2.33
C ARG A 269 -1.53 -8.74 1.49
N SER A 270 -0.28 -8.89 1.06
CA SER A 270 0.35 -7.96 0.12
C SER A 270 -0.33 -7.99 -1.25
N TYR A 271 -0.69 -9.18 -1.73
CA TYR A 271 -1.47 -9.34 -2.95
C TYR A 271 -2.85 -8.66 -2.86
N LEU A 272 -3.57 -8.87 -1.75
CA LEU A 272 -4.86 -8.21 -1.50
C LEU A 272 -4.71 -6.68 -1.41
N GLN A 273 -3.64 -6.18 -0.78
CA GLN A 273 -3.33 -4.74 -0.75
C GLN A 273 -3.17 -4.17 -2.16
N ALA A 274 -2.40 -4.84 -3.02
CA ALA A 274 -2.07 -4.34 -4.34
C ALA A 274 -3.23 -4.45 -5.33
N ASN A 275 -4.07 -5.49 -5.21
CA ASN A 275 -5.06 -5.85 -6.22
C ASN A 275 -6.51 -5.56 -5.81
N CYS A 276 -6.80 -5.41 -4.52
CA CYS A 276 -8.18 -5.35 -4.01
C CYS A 276 -8.44 -4.15 -3.08
N ALA A 277 -7.47 -3.79 -2.23
CA ALA A 277 -7.68 -2.81 -1.17
C ALA A 277 -8.06 -1.41 -1.66
N HIS A 278 -7.66 -1.03 -2.88
CA HIS A 278 -8.03 0.27 -3.46
C HIS A 278 -9.53 0.44 -3.71
N CYS A 279 -10.30 -0.66 -3.76
CA CYS A 279 -11.76 -0.65 -3.80
C CYS A 279 -12.38 -1.12 -2.48
N HIS A 280 -11.72 -2.05 -1.78
CA HIS A 280 -12.19 -2.71 -0.56
C HIS A 280 -11.49 -2.17 0.67
N LEU A 281 -11.91 -0.98 1.11
CA LEU A 281 -11.51 -0.32 2.35
C LEU A 281 -12.67 0.53 2.87
N PRO A 282 -12.68 0.92 4.14
CA PRO A 282 -13.70 1.80 4.71
C PRO A 282 -13.82 3.11 3.92
N GLY A 283 -15.03 3.40 3.40
CA GLY A 283 -15.26 4.57 2.54
C GLY A 283 -14.84 4.42 1.08
N GLY A 284 -14.42 3.24 0.66
CA GLY A 284 -14.10 2.93 -0.74
C GLY A 284 -15.33 2.90 -1.67
N LEU A 285 -15.12 2.57 -2.95
CA LEU A 285 -16.16 2.57 -4.00
C LEU A 285 -17.33 1.63 -3.72
N ARG A 286 -17.07 0.54 -3.00
CA ARG A 286 -18.09 -0.41 -2.57
C ARG A 286 -18.41 -0.13 -1.12
N ARG A 287 -19.67 0.14 -0.81
CA ARG A 287 -20.19 0.27 0.55
C ARG A 287 -20.19 -1.10 1.25
N THR A 288 -19.00 -1.67 1.38
CA THR A 288 -18.77 -2.93 2.07
C THR A 288 -18.01 -2.63 3.35
N GLU A 289 -18.27 -3.37 4.40
CA GLU A 289 -17.49 -3.34 5.64
C GLU A 289 -16.18 -4.12 5.50
N ILE A 290 -15.78 -4.45 4.26
CA ILE A 290 -14.54 -5.19 3.94
C ILE A 290 -13.38 -4.21 3.90
N ASP A 291 -12.32 -4.54 4.63
CA ASP A 291 -11.04 -3.81 4.62
C ASP A 291 -9.90 -4.78 4.28
N LEU A 292 -9.44 -4.75 3.03
CA LEU A 292 -8.37 -5.62 2.52
C LEU A 292 -6.98 -4.98 2.59
N ARG A 293 -6.82 -3.89 3.34
CA ARG A 293 -5.50 -3.27 3.53
C ARG A 293 -4.56 -4.19 4.30
N PHE A 294 -3.28 -4.13 3.96
CA PHE A 294 -2.23 -4.97 4.54
C PHE A 294 -2.13 -4.85 6.07
N GLN A 295 -2.30 -3.64 6.61
CA GLN A 295 -2.21 -3.38 8.04
C GLN A 295 -3.45 -3.82 8.83
N THR A 296 -4.59 -4.08 8.17
CA THR A 296 -5.83 -4.47 8.86
C THR A 296 -5.71 -5.90 9.38
N PRO A 297 -5.87 -6.17 10.68
CA PRO A 297 -5.87 -7.53 11.22
C PRO A 297 -6.91 -8.43 10.54
N LEU A 298 -6.63 -9.73 10.43
CA LEU A 298 -7.50 -10.67 9.71
C LEU A 298 -8.93 -10.72 10.27
N ASP A 299 -9.08 -10.66 11.57
CA ASP A 299 -10.36 -10.63 12.29
C ASP A 299 -11.13 -9.30 12.13
N GLU A 300 -10.45 -8.25 11.66
CA GLU A 300 -11.02 -6.94 11.39
C GLU A 300 -11.28 -6.69 9.88
N MET A 301 -10.80 -7.58 9.00
CA MET A 301 -10.98 -7.42 7.55
C MET A 301 -12.45 -7.53 7.09
N GLY A 302 -13.35 -8.04 7.95
CA GLY A 302 -14.77 -8.22 7.61
C GLY A 302 -15.02 -9.30 6.57
N ILE A 303 -14.13 -10.29 6.42
CA ILE A 303 -14.25 -11.35 5.41
C ILE A 303 -14.37 -12.76 5.99
N VAL A 304 -13.79 -13.02 7.16
CA VAL A 304 -13.75 -14.38 7.75
C VAL A 304 -15.14 -14.80 8.18
N ASP A 305 -15.63 -15.90 7.64
CA ASP A 305 -16.98 -16.45 7.87
C ASP A 305 -18.13 -15.46 7.67
N GLN A 306 -17.88 -14.34 6.98
CA GLN A 306 -18.90 -13.36 6.64
C GLN A 306 -19.68 -13.80 5.40
N GLU A 307 -21.00 -13.60 5.42
CA GLU A 307 -21.85 -13.91 4.29
C GLU A 307 -21.61 -12.92 3.13
N SER A 308 -21.46 -13.45 1.91
CA SER A 308 -21.37 -12.62 0.72
C SER A 308 -22.74 -12.04 0.34
N GLY A 309 -22.79 -10.72 0.14
CA GLY A 309 -24.00 -10.04 -0.37
C GLY A 309 -24.19 -10.14 -1.88
N VAL A 310 -23.32 -10.89 -2.58
CA VAL A 310 -23.36 -11.10 -4.04
C VAL A 310 -23.54 -12.58 -4.37
N ASP A 311 -23.61 -12.90 -5.66
CA ASP A 311 -23.69 -14.29 -6.14
C ASP A 311 -22.55 -15.14 -5.56
N ASP A 312 -22.87 -16.38 -5.22
CA ASP A 312 -22.00 -17.32 -4.54
C ASP A 312 -21.03 -18.05 -5.48
N LEU A 313 -21.23 -17.94 -6.78
CA LEU A 313 -20.45 -18.65 -7.81
C LEU A 313 -20.38 -20.17 -7.56
N GLY A 314 -21.42 -20.73 -6.93
CA GLY A 314 -21.53 -22.15 -6.60
C GLY A 314 -20.90 -22.55 -5.26
N ALA A 315 -20.51 -21.59 -4.41
CA ALA A 315 -20.09 -21.87 -3.03
C ALA A 315 -21.29 -22.38 -2.19
N GLU A 316 -21.05 -23.36 -1.31
CA GLU A 316 -22.11 -24.03 -0.55
C GLU A 316 -22.87 -23.11 0.39
N ASP A 317 -22.20 -22.12 1.03
CA ASP A 317 -22.78 -21.28 2.08
C ASP A 317 -22.48 -19.78 1.95
N ARG A 318 -22.06 -19.32 0.77
CA ARG A 318 -21.82 -17.92 0.42
C ARG A 318 -20.85 -17.17 1.34
N ARG A 319 -19.85 -17.84 1.90
CA ARG A 319 -18.86 -17.17 2.74
C ARG A 319 -17.82 -16.41 1.90
N ILE A 320 -17.52 -15.16 2.31
CA ILE A 320 -16.50 -14.37 1.63
C ILE A 320 -15.15 -15.09 1.73
N LEU A 321 -14.74 -15.49 2.93
CA LEU A 321 -13.58 -16.34 3.19
C LEU A 321 -13.98 -17.41 4.20
N ARG A 322 -13.86 -18.68 3.80
CA ARG A 322 -14.07 -19.84 4.67
C ARG A 322 -12.73 -20.44 5.04
N PRO A 323 -12.29 -20.32 6.31
CA PRO A 323 -10.99 -20.85 6.73
C PRO A 323 -10.83 -22.34 6.42
N GLY A 324 -9.75 -22.68 5.74
CA GLY A 324 -9.46 -24.07 5.33
C GLY A 324 -10.16 -24.56 4.08
N ASP A 325 -11.07 -23.78 3.52
CA ASP A 325 -11.90 -24.20 2.38
C ASP A 325 -11.86 -23.17 1.24
N PRO A 326 -10.80 -23.16 0.43
CA PRO A 326 -10.67 -22.22 -0.68
C PRO A 326 -11.75 -22.39 -1.74
N GLN A 327 -12.27 -23.62 -1.95
CA GLN A 327 -13.26 -23.93 -2.99
C GLN A 327 -14.64 -23.33 -2.65
N ASN A 328 -14.92 -23.08 -1.39
CA ASN A 328 -16.15 -22.44 -0.91
C ASN A 328 -15.90 -21.01 -0.39
N SER A 329 -14.80 -20.37 -0.77
CA SER A 329 -14.47 -18.99 -0.45
C SER A 329 -14.75 -18.08 -1.64
N VAL A 330 -15.80 -17.26 -1.57
CA VAL A 330 -16.22 -16.34 -2.65
C VAL A 330 -15.09 -15.39 -3.05
N LEU A 331 -14.22 -15.00 -2.11
CA LEU A 331 -13.02 -14.22 -2.38
C LEU A 331 -12.16 -14.86 -3.48
N LEU A 332 -11.85 -16.16 -3.36
CA LEU A 332 -11.06 -16.88 -4.36
C LEU A 332 -11.87 -17.14 -5.63
N LEU A 333 -13.12 -17.58 -5.51
CA LEU A 333 -13.97 -17.89 -6.66
C LEU A 333 -14.10 -16.70 -7.61
N ARG A 334 -14.23 -15.47 -7.07
CA ARG A 334 -14.30 -14.25 -7.88
C ARG A 334 -12.98 -13.88 -8.56
N THR A 335 -11.84 -14.30 -8.03
CA THR A 335 -10.53 -14.11 -8.71
C THR A 335 -10.29 -15.17 -9.78
N LEU A 336 -11.01 -16.28 -9.74
CA LEU A 336 -11.01 -17.33 -10.75
C LEU A 336 -12.10 -17.15 -11.81
N ASP A 337 -13.10 -16.30 -11.56
CA ASP A 337 -14.15 -16.00 -12.54
C ASP A 337 -13.61 -15.08 -13.64
N LEU A 338 -14.01 -15.33 -14.89
CA LEU A 338 -13.75 -14.48 -16.05
C LEU A 338 -15.03 -13.80 -16.57
N GLY A 339 -16.17 -14.07 -15.94
CA GLY A 339 -17.47 -13.52 -16.24
C GLY A 339 -17.73 -12.15 -15.60
N GLU A 340 -19.01 -11.84 -15.41
CA GLU A 340 -19.45 -10.55 -14.85
C GLU A 340 -19.11 -10.39 -13.36
N GLN A 341 -18.91 -11.51 -12.65
CA GLN A 341 -18.62 -11.52 -11.22
C GLN A 341 -17.12 -11.45 -10.89
N ARG A 342 -16.26 -11.38 -11.93
CA ARG A 342 -14.80 -11.37 -11.75
C ARG A 342 -14.31 -10.24 -10.85
N MET A 343 -13.23 -10.49 -10.11
CA MET A 343 -12.47 -9.51 -9.34
C MET A 343 -10.96 -9.67 -9.58
N PRO A 344 -10.26 -8.57 -9.86
CA PRO A 344 -10.75 -7.20 -10.10
C PRO A 344 -11.65 -7.11 -11.34
N PRO A 345 -12.57 -6.12 -11.43
CA PRO A 345 -13.51 -6.04 -12.57
C PRO A 345 -12.90 -5.42 -13.84
N VAL A 346 -11.63 -5.02 -13.81
CA VAL A 346 -10.90 -4.35 -14.89
C VAL A 346 -9.52 -4.97 -15.01
N ALA A 347 -9.01 -5.14 -16.24
CA ALA A 347 -7.69 -5.68 -16.55
C ALA A 347 -7.43 -7.08 -15.90
N SER A 348 -8.45 -7.92 -15.93
CA SER A 348 -8.44 -9.29 -15.43
C SER A 348 -9.19 -10.23 -16.39
N SER A 349 -8.95 -10.09 -17.70
CA SER A 349 -9.43 -11.00 -18.74
C SER A 349 -8.70 -12.34 -18.70
N ILE A 350 -7.59 -12.41 -17.96
CA ILE A 350 -6.79 -13.59 -17.69
C ILE A 350 -6.66 -13.78 -16.19
N ILE A 351 -6.81 -15.02 -15.72
CA ILE A 351 -6.56 -15.39 -14.32
C ILE A 351 -5.08 -15.16 -13.99
N ASP A 352 -4.83 -14.57 -12.83
CA ASP A 352 -3.48 -14.51 -12.24
C ASP A 352 -3.15 -15.88 -11.61
N PRO A 353 -2.28 -16.70 -12.19
CA PRO A 353 -2.03 -18.03 -11.68
C PRO A 353 -1.29 -18.02 -10.34
N VAL A 354 -0.39 -17.05 -10.13
CA VAL A 354 0.38 -16.92 -8.88
C VAL A 354 -0.47 -16.33 -7.78
N GLY A 355 -1.19 -15.24 -8.07
CA GLY A 355 -2.05 -14.58 -7.08
C GLY A 355 -3.17 -15.51 -6.58
N THR A 356 -3.81 -16.26 -7.47
CA THR A 356 -4.85 -17.22 -7.10
C THR A 356 -4.31 -18.41 -6.30
N ASP A 357 -3.11 -18.93 -6.65
CA ASP A 357 -2.44 -19.95 -5.85
C ASP A 357 -2.10 -19.46 -4.44
N VAL A 358 -1.54 -18.26 -4.33
CA VAL A 358 -1.21 -17.62 -3.04
C VAL A 358 -2.45 -17.48 -2.17
N LEU A 359 -3.58 -17.00 -2.73
CA LEU A 359 -4.84 -16.89 -2.00
C LEU A 359 -5.37 -18.27 -1.57
N SER A 360 -5.34 -19.25 -2.47
CA SER A 360 -5.80 -20.62 -2.18
C SER A 360 -5.00 -21.28 -1.04
N ARG A 361 -3.68 -21.18 -1.10
CA ARG A 361 -2.76 -21.71 -0.06
C ARG A 361 -2.93 -20.98 1.26
N TRP A 362 -3.11 -19.65 1.23
CA TRP A 362 -3.38 -18.87 2.43
C TRP A 362 -4.70 -19.28 3.08
N ILE A 363 -5.81 -19.35 2.34
CA ILE A 363 -7.13 -19.79 2.85
C ILE A 363 -7.03 -21.19 3.44
N THR A 364 -6.33 -22.12 2.76
CA THR A 364 -6.08 -23.49 3.25
C THR A 364 -5.32 -23.46 4.59
N SER A 365 -4.34 -22.59 4.73
CA SER A 365 -3.53 -22.49 5.96
C SER A 365 -4.33 -22.01 7.17
N LEU A 366 -5.47 -21.36 6.95
CA LEU A 366 -6.36 -20.88 8.01
C LEU A 366 -7.22 -22.00 8.64
N ALA A 367 -7.18 -23.23 8.11
CA ALA A 367 -7.90 -24.40 8.68
C ALA A 367 -7.46 -24.75 10.11
N THR A 368 -6.28 -24.33 10.54
CA THR A 368 -5.76 -24.66 11.85
C THR A 368 -6.21 -23.57 12.84
N PRO A 369 -6.83 -23.92 13.98
CA PRO A 369 -7.22 -22.94 15.01
C PRO A 369 -6.08 -22.03 15.47
N THR A 370 -4.83 -22.47 15.27
CA THR A 370 -3.61 -21.73 15.58
C THR A 370 -3.39 -20.50 14.67
N ALA A 371 -3.90 -20.50 13.44
CA ALA A 371 -3.66 -19.42 12.47
C ALA A 371 -4.57 -18.20 12.73
N ILE A 372 -5.76 -18.38 13.30
CA ILE A 372 -6.66 -17.28 13.68
C ILE A 372 -6.18 -16.63 14.99
N ALA A 373 -5.49 -17.39 15.85
CA ALA A 373 -4.98 -16.94 17.14
C ALA A 373 -3.57 -16.32 17.10
N GLN A 374 -2.85 -16.35 15.98
CA GLN A 374 -1.53 -15.73 15.83
C GLN A 374 -1.57 -14.30 15.26
N GLY A 375 -2.59 -13.51 15.61
CA GLY A 375 -2.34 -12.10 15.88
C GLY A 375 -1.28 -12.09 16.99
N ARG A 376 -0.11 -11.48 16.77
CA ARG A 376 0.93 -11.31 17.79
C ARG A 376 0.26 -10.98 19.11
N SER A 377 0.42 -11.84 20.13
CA SER A 377 -0.08 -11.48 21.46
C SER A 377 0.47 -10.11 21.79
N PRO A 378 -0.38 -9.14 22.18
CA PRO A 378 0.09 -7.80 22.44
C PRO A 378 1.22 -7.86 23.45
N THR A 379 2.33 -7.19 23.18
CA THR A 379 3.48 -7.13 24.11
C THR A 379 3.21 -6.20 25.29
N SER A 380 2.17 -5.37 25.18
CA SER A 380 1.66 -4.52 26.27
C SER A 380 0.14 -4.36 26.14
N SER A 381 -0.58 -4.38 27.29
CA SER A 381 -1.98 -3.93 27.29
C SER A 381 -2.01 -2.44 26.99
N SER A 382 -2.74 -2.00 26.00
CA SER A 382 -2.73 -0.60 25.55
C SER A 382 -4.03 -0.20 24.89
N LEU A 383 -4.31 1.09 24.97
CA LEU A 383 -5.33 1.77 24.16
C LEU A 383 -4.66 2.22 22.87
N LEU A 384 -5.02 1.63 21.73
CA LEU A 384 -4.27 1.75 20.48
C LEU A 384 -4.68 3.00 19.69
N SER A 385 -5.95 3.09 19.27
CA SER A 385 -6.43 4.19 18.42
C SER A 385 -7.95 4.20 18.36
N ASN A 386 -8.51 5.26 17.75
CA ASN A 386 -9.88 5.22 17.26
C ASN A 386 -9.93 5.67 15.79
N TYR A 387 -10.85 5.11 15.04
CA TYR A 387 -11.06 5.47 13.66
C TYR A 387 -12.57 5.40 13.29
N PRO A 388 -13.08 6.40 12.54
CA PRO A 388 -12.41 7.66 12.17
C PRO A 388 -12.16 8.58 13.38
N ASN A 389 -11.18 9.50 13.26
CA ASN A 389 -10.94 10.58 14.22
C ASN A 389 -10.32 11.80 13.50
N PRO A 390 -11.03 12.93 13.30
CA PRO A 390 -12.39 13.22 13.78
C PRO A 390 -13.45 12.29 13.16
N PHE A 391 -14.58 12.11 13.88
CA PHE A 391 -15.66 11.25 13.43
C PHE A 391 -17.02 11.97 13.43
N ASN A 392 -17.92 11.52 12.56
CA ASN A 392 -19.32 11.97 12.51
C ASN A 392 -20.20 10.77 12.80
N ALA A 393 -21.03 10.91 13.81
CA ALA A 393 -21.92 9.97 14.42
C ALA A 393 -21.24 8.79 15.16
N SER A 394 -20.28 8.07 14.59
CA SER A 394 -19.70 6.88 15.25
C SER A 394 -18.20 6.73 15.02
N THR A 395 -17.51 6.06 15.97
CA THR A 395 -16.10 5.69 15.86
C THR A 395 -15.85 4.31 16.49
N THR A 396 -14.85 3.62 15.99
CA THR A 396 -14.35 2.35 16.50
C THR A 396 -13.10 2.58 17.32
N ILE A 397 -13.06 2.09 18.55
CA ILE A 397 -11.94 2.25 19.49
C ILE A 397 -11.26 0.89 19.65
N ARG A 398 -9.96 0.82 19.44
CA ARG A 398 -9.15 -0.40 19.53
C ARG A 398 -8.31 -0.40 20.80
N TYR A 399 -8.27 -1.52 21.48
CA TYR A 399 -7.41 -1.74 22.64
C TYR A 399 -6.89 -3.18 22.69
N SER A 400 -5.82 -3.40 23.42
CA SER A 400 -5.19 -4.72 23.54
C SER A 400 -5.03 -5.13 25.00
N MET A 401 -5.14 -6.44 25.26
CA MET A 401 -4.91 -7.09 26.54
C MET A 401 -3.76 -8.10 26.42
N THR A 402 -2.76 -8.01 27.31
CA THR A 402 -1.66 -9.00 27.33
C THR A 402 -2.01 -10.29 28.04
N VAL A 403 -2.93 -10.22 28.98
CA VAL A 403 -3.40 -11.35 29.81
C VAL A 403 -4.91 -11.27 30.01
N ASP A 404 -5.53 -12.40 30.25
CA ASP A 404 -6.95 -12.45 30.60
C ASP A 404 -7.19 -11.69 31.90
N GLY A 405 -8.23 -10.86 31.93
CA GLY A 405 -8.51 -10.09 33.12
C GLY A 405 -9.59 -9.02 32.95
N PRO A 406 -9.89 -8.29 34.03
CA PRO A 406 -10.88 -7.23 33.99
C PRO A 406 -10.39 -6.04 33.12
N ALA A 407 -11.26 -5.56 32.26
CA ALA A 407 -11.05 -4.34 31.48
C ALA A 407 -12.30 -3.45 31.55
N THR A 408 -12.08 -2.14 31.63
CA THR A 408 -13.12 -1.12 31.53
C THR A 408 -12.68 -0.07 30.53
N LEU A 409 -13.55 0.25 29.57
CA LEU A 409 -13.35 1.33 28.61
C LEU A 409 -14.42 2.39 28.84
N THR A 410 -14.04 3.53 29.41
CA THR A 410 -14.96 4.60 29.84
C THR A 410 -14.72 5.87 29.06
N LEU A 411 -15.79 6.53 28.65
CA LEU A 411 -15.78 7.84 27.99
C LEU A 411 -16.03 8.96 28.99
N PHE A 412 -15.28 10.07 28.80
CA PHE A 412 -15.41 11.29 29.57
C PHE A 412 -15.47 12.50 28.65
N ASP A 413 -16.11 13.56 29.07
CA ASP A 413 -15.94 14.87 28.48
C ASP A 413 -14.65 15.57 28.97
N VAL A 414 -14.33 16.75 28.43
CA VAL A 414 -13.12 17.51 28.79
C VAL A 414 -13.12 18.02 30.25
N THR A 415 -14.28 18.04 30.91
CA THR A 415 -14.39 18.40 32.34
C THR A 415 -14.16 17.21 33.25
N GLY A 416 -14.00 16.00 32.71
CA GLY A 416 -13.84 14.76 33.45
C GLY A 416 -15.17 14.10 33.85
N ARG A 417 -16.31 14.61 33.38
CA ARG A 417 -17.61 13.99 33.62
C ARG A 417 -17.70 12.70 32.79
N ARG A 418 -18.08 11.60 33.44
CA ARG A 418 -18.32 10.32 32.77
C ARG A 418 -19.52 10.40 31.84
N ILE A 419 -19.33 10.01 30.60
CA ILE A 419 -20.34 9.98 29.53
C ILE A 419 -20.95 8.60 29.41
N ARG A 420 -20.11 7.55 29.29
CA ARG A 420 -20.58 6.17 29.09
C ARG A 420 -19.44 5.18 29.33
N ASP A 421 -19.77 3.97 29.79
CA ASP A 421 -18.87 2.82 29.65
C ASP A 421 -19.21 2.08 28.35
N LEU A 422 -18.19 1.90 27.53
CA LEU A 422 -18.31 1.12 26.29
C LEU A 422 -18.04 -0.36 26.55
N VAL A 423 -17.18 -0.66 27.53
CA VAL A 423 -16.77 -2.01 27.89
C VAL A 423 -16.64 -2.12 29.39
N GLN A 424 -17.15 -3.21 29.96
CA GLN A 424 -16.96 -3.58 31.36
C GLN A 424 -17.07 -5.10 31.52
N GLY A 425 -15.98 -5.75 31.95
CA GLY A 425 -16.01 -7.20 32.19
C GLY A 425 -14.63 -7.84 32.13
N VAL A 426 -14.60 -9.17 32.11
CA VAL A 426 -13.39 -9.95 31.92
C VAL A 426 -13.18 -10.17 30.42
N HIS A 427 -12.02 -9.81 29.91
CA HIS A 427 -11.60 -9.97 28.52
C HIS A 427 -10.40 -10.90 28.44
N LEU A 428 -10.34 -11.69 27.38
CA LEU A 428 -9.21 -12.56 27.08
C LEU A 428 -8.00 -11.74 26.61
N ALA A 429 -6.81 -12.30 26.67
CA ALA A 429 -5.63 -11.74 26.05
C ALA A 429 -5.86 -11.63 24.52
N GLY A 430 -5.45 -10.52 23.92
CA GLY A 430 -5.65 -10.25 22.49
C GLY A 430 -6.03 -8.81 22.20
N ASN A 431 -6.38 -8.57 20.93
CA ASN A 431 -6.89 -7.29 20.47
C ASN A 431 -8.41 -7.25 20.55
N HIS A 432 -8.93 -6.10 20.95
CA HIS A 432 -10.36 -5.88 21.17
C HIS A 432 -10.83 -4.60 20.51
N VAL A 433 -12.13 -4.55 20.22
CA VAL A 433 -12.80 -3.43 19.57
C VAL A 433 -14.04 -3.01 20.38
N ALA A 434 -14.24 -1.72 20.52
CA ALA A 434 -15.46 -1.14 21.09
C ALA A 434 -15.97 -0.04 20.16
N HIS A 435 -17.30 0.09 20.05
CA HIS A 435 -17.93 1.11 19.20
C HIS A 435 -18.57 2.19 20.07
N TRP A 436 -18.43 3.44 19.64
CA TRP A 436 -19.16 4.55 20.22
C TRP A 436 -19.97 5.29 19.13
N ASP A 437 -21.23 5.42 19.36
CA ASP A 437 -22.25 6.03 18.49
C ASP A 437 -22.50 7.52 18.78
N GLY A 438 -21.63 8.17 19.53
CA GLY A 438 -21.78 9.58 19.90
C GLY A 438 -22.94 9.85 20.89
N ARG A 439 -23.36 8.83 21.68
CA ARG A 439 -24.42 8.92 22.68
C ARG A 439 -23.88 8.68 24.09
N ASP A 440 -24.57 9.28 25.08
CA ASP A 440 -24.34 9.06 26.51
C ASP A 440 -25.05 7.80 27.04
N LEU A 441 -25.02 7.61 28.38
CA LEU A 441 -25.68 6.47 29.05
C LEU A 441 -27.19 6.45 28.85
N ASP A 442 -27.82 7.60 28.69
CA ASP A 442 -29.27 7.75 28.51
C ASP A 442 -29.67 7.62 27.03
N GLY A 443 -28.72 7.35 26.13
CA GLY A 443 -28.93 7.26 24.69
C GLY A 443 -29.10 8.62 24.02
N THR A 444 -28.86 9.73 24.75
CA THR A 444 -28.92 11.08 24.22
C THR A 444 -27.65 11.43 23.45
N SER A 445 -27.81 12.01 22.25
CA SER A 445 -26.70 12.42 21.40
C SER A 445 -25.90 13.54 22.06
N VAL A 446 -24.59 13.34 22.24
CA VAL A 446 -23.71 14.36 22.85
C VAL A 446 -23.30 15.42 21.82
N ALA A 447 -22.85 16.61 22.24
CA ALA A 447 -22.48 17.71 21.36
C ALA A 447 -21.16 17.42 20.60
N SER A 448 -20.95 18.13 19.45
CA SER A 448 -19.62 18.15 18.82
C SER A 448 -18.58 18.66 19.80
N GLY A 449 -17.41 18.03 19.82
CA GLY A 449 -16.35 18.40 20.76
C GLY A 449 -15.30 17.31 20.95
N VAL A 450 -14.41 17.57 21.91
CA VAL A 450 -13.38 16.62 22.34
C VAL A 450 -13.88 15.79 23.49
N TYR A 451 -13.65 14.48 23.39
CA TYR A 451 -13.94 13.47 24.41
C TYR A 451 -12.66 12.70 24.74
N LEU A 452 -12.64 12.09 25.90
CA LEU A 452 -11.54 11.27 26.36
C LEU A 452 -12.04 9.85 26.59
N VAL A 453 -11.39 8.86 25.98
CA VAL A 453 -11.63 7.45 26.29
C VAL A 453 -10.51 6.93 27.16
N ARG A 454 -10.85 6.22 28.25
CA ARG A 454 -9.90 5.65 29.18
C ARG A 454 -10.06 4.14 29.25
N LEU A 455 -8.98 3.44 28.94
CA LEU A 455 -8.83 2.01 29.21
C LEU A 455 -8.25 1.84 30.63
N THR A 456 -8.88 1.02 31.43
CA THR A 456 -8.40 0.60 32.75
C THR A 456 -8.39 -0.91 32.82
N THR A 457 -7.23 -1.50 33.08
CA THR A 457 -7.03 -2.94 33.36
C THR A 457 -6.37 -3.11 34.71
N ALA A 458 -6.07 -4.34 35.12
CA ALA A 458 -5.36 -4.59 36.38
C ALA A 458 -3.99 -3.87 36.48
N ASN A 459 -3.30 -3.70 35.35
CA ASN A 459 -1.92 -3.21 35.29
C ASN A 459 -1.72 -1.94 34.49
N VAL A 460 -2.74 -1.47 33.74
CA VAL A 460 -2.61 -0.36 32.80
C VAL A 460 -3.80 0.58 32.92
N GLN A 461 -3.50 1.88 32.93
CA GLN A 461 -4.50 2.93 32.71
C GLN A 461 -3.98 3.88 31.63
N GLN A 462 -4.69 3.97 30.51
CA GLN A 462 -4.35 4.85 29.39
C GLN A 462 -5.56 5.67 28.95
N THR A 463 -5.31 6.88 28.47
CA THR A 463 -6.35 7.79 27.99
C THR A 463 -6.00 8.27 26.58
N HIS A 464 -6.99 8.25 25.67
CA HIS A 464 -6.87 8.72 24.31
C HIS A 464 -7.94 9.77 24.00
N ARG A 465 -7.63 10.71 23.07
CA ARG A 465 -8.52 11.81 22.69
C ARG A 465 -9.34 11.45 21.46
N LEU A 466 -10.64 11.68 21.53
CA LEU A 466 -11.61 11.52 20.45
C LEU A 466 -12.15 12.90 20.03
N SER A 467 -12.36 13.12 18.75
CA SER A 467 -12.92 14.38 18.21
C SER A 467 -14.22 14.08 17.46
N LEU A 468 -15.37 14.43 18.03
CA LEU A 468 -16.68 14.28 17.41
C LEU A 468 -17.05 15.56 16.67
N LEU A 469 -17.39 15.43 15.39
CA LEU A 469 -17.93 16.48 14.52
C LEU A 469 -19.34 16.06 14.10
N LYS A 470 -20.30 16.98 14.17
CA LYS A 470 -21.68 16.79 13.69
C LYS A 470 -22.00 17.80 12.62
#